data_fd7a186432beb74e2f912ac73e22a515
#
_entry.id   fd7a186432beb74e2f912ac73e22a515
#
_cell.length_a   1.000
_cell.length_b   1.000
_cell.length_c   1.000
_cell.angle_alpha   90.00
_cell.angle_beta   90.00
_cell.angle_gamma   90.00
#
_symmetry.space_group_name_H-M   'P 1'
#
loop_
_entity.id
_entity.type
_entity.pdbx_description
1 polymer ?
#
loop_
_entity_poly.entity_id
_entity_poly.type
_entity_poly.pdbx_seq_one_letter_code
_entity_poly.pdbx_strand_id
1 'polypeptide(L)'
;MSKDSLQSPKARKLGYSSQLAFVISLIAGSVGTGNIWRFPRVAAANGGAFVLAYIIMMFIVIIPVMMGEHFMGRRSRRGAPGTFKLIAGKKATWLGTIVAFIMAMTAAYYSAVLAWIVYYVGLSFTKGYYGADKAALFASVSNGNIVTVILFVLILGISAYICYKGVSGIEKANKIFIPILFVSLIIMAVRALMLPGATEGLNHYFGFQFGDLLNYKTWLEALTQAIWSAGPGWGLCITLAVFSKSRSDVTLTSAVNGLGDMFAAVLAGLAVIPALFAISPSAEEALAICSSGNNGLTFIAMTSLVEKMPGGYLMGILFFVSLLMAGLSSNICHFMICSLPLVDAGKDRKKSILGVFVLLLIWGLPSAWNSTFLSNQDWVAGQMMIVGVMFSCYAMIKFGVCKIRGTYLNNPYTGMKIGKWWEVSIRFIAPIIAGIMFVWWTAQCIGWEANWWNPFGVNNLGTFVFQGGLMAIIAYAMNKKVVNATPEAVVPEGELFPAVPDNGFSA
;
A
#
# COMPACT_ATOMS: atom_id res chain seq x y z
N MET A 1 -6.51 -45.08 -3.84
CA MET A 1 -7.55 -44.09 -4.20
C MET A 1 -6.97 -42.72 -3.95
N SER A 2 -6.79 -41.93 -4.99
CA SER A 2 -6.09 -40.65 -4.92
C SER A 2 -6.93 -39.63 -4.13
N LYS A 3 -6.29 -38.90 -3.18
CA LYS A 3 -6.89 -37.83 -2.35
C LYS A 3 -7.40 -36.61 -3.13
N ASP A 4 -7.37 -36.62 -4.45
CA ASP A 4 -7.82 -35.55 -5.33
C ASP A 4 -9.32 -35.52 -5.63
N SER A 5 -10.06 -36.57 -5.20
CA SER A 5 -11.48 -36.75 -5.56
C SER A 5 -12.50 -36.06 -4.65
N LEU A 6 -12.05 -35.34 -3.60
CA LEU A 6 -12.95 -34.73 -2.59
C LEU A 6 -13.20 -33.21 -2.75
N GLN A 7 -12.64 -32.55 -3.75
CA GLN A 7 -13.02 -31.17 -4.05
C GLN A 7 -14.04 -31.17 -5.20
N SER A 8 -15.28 -30.75 -4.92
CA SER A 8 -16.28 -30.56 -5.97
C SER A 8 -15.75 -29.63 -7.07
N PRO A 9 -16.18 -29.80 -8.34
CA PRO A 9 -15.77 -28.87 -9.42
C PRO A 9 -16.05 -27.39 -9.12
N LYS A 10 -17.05 -27.09 -8.27
CA LYS A 10 -17.33 -25.73 -7.75
C LYS A 10 -16.23 -25.22 -6.79
N ALA A 11 -15.70 -26.07 -5.92
CA ALA A 11 -14.65 -25.68 -4.97
C ALA A 11 -13.31 -25.36 -5.67
N ARG A 12 -13.05 -25.91 -6.86
CA ARG A 12 -11.88 -25.55 -7.70
C ARG A 12 -11.95 -24.16 -8.30
N LYS A 13 -13.13 -23.55 -8.39
CA LYS A 13 -13.35 -22.19 -8.94
C LYS A 13 -13.29 -21.09 -7.88
N LEU A 14 -13.31 -21.44 -6.59
CA LEU A 14 -13.26 -20.46 -5.50
C LEU A 14 -11.83 -20.01 -5.23
N GLY A 15 -11.63 -18.71 -5.10
CA GLY A 15 -10.33 -18.08 -4.85
C GLY A 15 -9.48 -17.89 -6.11
N TYR A 16 -8.19 -17.59 -5.91
CA TYR A 16 -7.24 -17.37 -7.00
C TYR A 16 -7.04 -18.61 -7.89
N SER A 17 -6.90 -18.39 -9.20
CA SER A 17 -6.76 -19.47 -10.18
C SER A 17 -5.51 -20.32 -9.96
N SER A 18 -4.41 -19.69 -9.52
CA SER A 18 -3.13 -20.33 -9.24
C SER A 18 -2.38 -19.61 -8.11
N GLN A 19 -1.31 -20.21 -7.58
CA GLN A 19 -0.42 -19.55 -6.63
C GLN A 19 0.27 -18.35 -7.26
N LEU A 20 0.68 -18.44 -8.52
CA LEU A 20 1.28 -17.32 -9.26
C LEU A 20 0.29 -16.15 -9.40
N ALA A 21 -0.99 -16.42 -9.73
CA ALA A 21 -2.01 -15.39 -9.80
C ALA A 21 -2.24 -14.70 -8.45
N PHE A 22 -2.18 -15.46 -7.35
CA PHE A 22 -2.24 -14.91 -6.00
C PHE A 22 -1.03 -13.99 -5.71
N VAL A 23 0.19 -14.45 -6.00
CA VAL A 23 1.43 -13.66 -5.81
C VAL A 23 1.40 -12.38 -6.64
N ILE A 24 1.02 -12.46 -7.93
CA ILE A 24 0.89 -11.28 -8.80
C ILE A 24 -0.13 -10.28 -8.22
N SER A 25 -1.25 -10.78 -7.70
CA SER A 25 -2.27 -9.91 -7.10
C SER A 25 -1.82 -9.29 -5.77
N LEU A 26 -0.98 -9.97 -5.00
CA LEU A 26 -0.36 -9.41 -3.79
C LEU A 26 0.64 -8.30 -4.15
N ILE A 27 1.56 -8.56 -5.09
CA ILE A 27 2.51 -7.57 -5.59
C ILE A 27 1.75 -6.35 -6.16
N ALA A 28 0.69 -6.59 -6.94
CA ALA A 28 -0.16 -5.54 -7.50
C ALA A 28 -0.88 -4.70 -6.43
N GLY A 29 -1.23 -5.29 -5.30
CA GLY A 29 -1.82 -4.58 -4.18
C GLY A 29 -0.80 -3.77 -3.38
N SER A 30 0.41 -4.28 -3.24
CA SER A 30 1.52 -3.65 -2.50
C SER A 30 2.22 -2.58 -3.34
N VAL A 31 2.58 -2.89 -4.60
CA VAL A 31 3.26 -1.93 -5.49
C VAL A 31 2.26 -0.85 -5.91
N GLY A 32 2.33 0.28 -5.25
CA GLY A 32 1.50 1.44 -5.49
C GLY A 32 2.28 2.65 -5.99
N THR A 33 1.63 3.81 -5.96
CA THR A 33 2.29 5.08 -6.29
C THR A 33 3.48 5.36 -5.36
N GLY A 34 3.44 4.89 -4.12
CA GLY A 34 4.50 5.07 -3.14
C GLY A 34 5.87 4.54 -3.56
N ASN A 35 5.92 3.46 -4.36
CA ASN A 35 7.16 2.91 -4.90
C ASN A 35 7.78 3.81 -5.98
N ILE A 36 6.95 4.49 -6.78
CA ILE A 36 7.40 5.23 -7.97
C ILE A 36 7.60 6.72 -7.66
N TRP A 37 6.85 7.24 -6.73
CA TRP A 37 6.82 8.66 -6.43
C TRP A 37 7.55 8.99 -5.09
N ARG A 38 7.24 8.27 -3.98
CA ARG A 38 7.82 8.58 -2.67
C ARG A 38 9.22 7.98 -2.49
N PHE A 39 9.41 6.72 -2.88
CA PHE A 39 10.68 6.03 -2.69
C PHE A 39 11.85 6.74 -3.40
N PRO A 40 11.78 7.11 -4.72
CA PRO A 40 12.88 7.81 -5.36
C PRO A 40 13.22 9.14 -4.69
N ARG A 41 12.19 9.87 -4.21
CA ARG A 41 12.38 11.14 -3.51
C ARG A 41 13.16 10.96 -2.20
N VAL A 42 12.74 10.01 -1.38
CA VAL A 42 13.37 9.77 -0.07
C VAL A 42 14.78 9.18 -0.24
N ALA A 43 14.96 8.31 -1.24
CA ALA A 43 16.25 7.74 -1.57
C ALA A 43 17.23 8.81 -2.10
N ALA A 44 16.76 9.74 -2.94
CA ALA A 44 17.58 10.84 -3.40
C ALA A 44 17.97 11.80 -2.26
N ALA A 45 17.06 12.07 -1.32
CA ALA A 45 17.34 12.93 -0.17
C ALA A 45 18.31 12.33 0.85
N ASN A 46 18.38 10.98 0.96
CA ASN A 46 19.15 10.29 2.01
C ASN A 46 20.27 9.36 1.47
N GLY A 47 20.41 9.21 0.16
CA GLY A 47 21.45 8.40 -0.47
C GLY A 47 21.35 6.90 -0.19
N GLY A 48 22.46 6.18 -0.46
CA GLY A 48 22.52 4.73 -0.38
C GLY A 48 22.34 4.16 1.03
N ALA A 49 22.63 4.90 2.07
CA ALA A 49 22.36 4.49 3.46
C ALA A 49 20.86 4.22 3.69
N PHE A 50 19.98 5.05 3.11
CA PHE A 50 18.55 4.82 3.16
C PHE A 50 18.16 3.54 2.41
N VAL A 51 18.74 3.29 1.23
CA VAL A 51 18.43 2.07 0.44
C VAL A 51 18.78 0.82 1.25
N LEU A 52 19.96 0.80 1.89
CA LEU A 52 20.36 -0.32 2.74
C LEU A 52 19.46 -0.47 3.96
N ALA A 53 19.15 0.63 4.67
CA ALA A 53 18.25 0.62 5.81
C ALA A 53 16.83 0.13 5.41
N TYR A 54 16.32 0.55 4.25
CA TYR A 54 15.05 0.09 3.71
C TYR A 54 15.03 -1.42 3.47
N ILE A 55 16.08 -1.96 2.82
CA ILE A 55 16.22 -3.40 2.60
C ILE A 55 16.21 -4.15 3.94
N ILE A 56 16.98 -3.69 4.92
CA ILE A 56 17.04 -4.31 6.25
C ILE A 56 15.65 -4.28 6.91
N MET A 57 14.94 -3.15 6.89
CA MET A 57 13.60 -3.02 7.47
C MET A 57 12.57 -3.92 6.79
N MET A 58 12.69 -4.12 5.47
CA MET A 58 11.85 -5.07 4.74
C MET A 58 12.01 -6.49 5.29
N PHE A 59 13.24 -6.95 5.55
CA PHE A 59 13.49 -8.31 6.04
C PHE A 59 13.16 -8.50 7.51
N ILE A 60 13.46 -7.53 8.38
CA ILE A 60 13.33 -7.73 9.84
C ILE A 60 11.96 -7.32 10.40
N VAL A 61 11.21 -6.45 9.70
CA VAL A 61 9.91 -5.95 10.16
C VAL A 61 8.79 -6.31 9.18
N ILE A 62 8.91 -5.87 7.93
CA ILE A 62 7.78 -5.84 7.00
C ILE A 62 7.38 -7.25 6.55
N ILE A 63 8.29 -8.00 5.98
CA ILE A 63 8.02 -9.38 5.50
C ILE A 63 7.52 -10.27 6.66
N PRO A 64 8.11 -10.26 7.87
CA PRO A 64 7.57 -10.97 9.02
C PRO A 64 6.12 -10.61 9.36
N VAL A 65 5.76 -9.32 9.39
CA VAL A 65 4.39 -8.89 9.67
C VAL A 65 3.44 -9.34 8.56
N MET A 66 3.84 -9.20 7.28
CA MET A 66 3.06 -9.68 6.13
C MET A 66 2.79 -11.19 6.22
N MET A 67 3.78 -12.02 6.60
CA MET A 67 3.59 -13.46 6.81
C MET A 67 2.51 -13.73 7.85
N GLY A 68 2.52 -12.97 8.94
CA GLY A 68 1.52 -13.08 9.99
C GLY A 68 0.13 -12.65 9.55
N GLU A 69 0.02 -11.54 8.81
CA GLU A 69 -1.25 -11.05 8.27
C GLU A 69 -1.84 -12.01 7.23
N HIS A 70 -1.02 -12.59 6.35
CA HIS A 70 -1.47 -13.63 5.42
C HIS A 70 -2.00 -14.86 6.18
N PHE A 71 -1.30 -15.29 7.25
CA PHE A 71 -1.82 -16.33 8.13
C PHE A 71 -3.18 -15.92 8.71
N MET A 72 -3.29 -14.69 9.26
CA MET A 72 -4.52 -14.20 9.90
C MET A 72 -5.71 -14.23 8.94
N GLY A 73 -5.57 -13.68 7.74
CA GLY A 73 -6.62 -13.66 6.72
C GLY A 73 -7.01 -15.05 6.24
N ARG A 74 -6.03 -15.93 6.01
CA ARG A 74 -6.27 -17.31 5.59
C ARG A 74 -6.94 -18.14 6.68
N ARG A 75 -6.60 -17.93 7.95
CA ARG A 75 -7.17 -18.64 9.09
C ARG A 75 -8.58 -18.17 9.40
N SER A 76 -8.85 -16.89 9.23
CA SER A 76 -10.18 -16.32 9.51
C SER A 76 -11.17 -16.46 8.35
N ARG A 77 -10.69 -16.39 7.11
CA ARG A 77 -11.51 -16.27 5.90
C ARG A 77 -12.47 -15.06 5.95
N ARG A 78 -12.07 -14.00 6.64
CA ARG A 78 -12.85 -12.78 6.86
C ARG A 78 -11.98 -11.54 6.61
N GLY A 79 -12.63 -10.42 6.30
CA GLY A 79 -11.98 -9.11 6.31
C GLY A 79 -11.45 -8.73 7.70
N ALA A 80 -10.78 -7.59 7.81
CA ALA A 80 -10.04 -7.22 9.01
C ALA A 80 -10.87 -7.33 10.32
N PRO A 81 -12.12 -6.84 10.44
CA PRO A 81 -12.89 -6.96 11.69
C PRO A 81 -13.12 -8.42 12.11
N GLY A 82 -13.54 -9.28 11.17
CA GLY A 82 -13.77 -10.70 11.42
C GLY A 82 -12.48 -11.45 11.75
N THR A 83 -11.38 -11.06 11.12
CA THR A 83 -10.05 -11.59 11.40
C THR A 83 -9.62 -11.29 12.83
N PHE A 84 -9.73 -10.05 13.28
CA PHE A 84 -9.39 -9.69 14.65
C PHE A 84 -10.31 -10.35 15.67
N LYS A 85 -11.62 -10.51 15.36
CA LYS A 85 -12.56 -11.29 16.19
C LYS A 85 -12.04 -12.71 16.45
N LEU A 86 -11.61 -13.40 15.38
CA LEU A 86 -11.21 -14.80 15.43
C LEU A 86 -9.80 -14.98 16.02
N ILE A 87 -8.86 -14.11 15.68
CA ILE A 87 -7.45 -14.22 16.09
C ILE A 87 -7.22 -13.63 17.48
N ALA A 88 -7.77 -12.44 17.75
CA ALA A 88 -7.55 -11.72 19.01
C ALA A 88 -8.76 -11.73 19.97
N GLY A 89 -9.90 -12.28 19.53
CA GLY A 89 -11.11 -12.44 20.33
C GLY A 89 -12.10 -11.27 20.20
N LYS A 90 -13.34 -11.51 20.66
CA LYS A 90 -14.48 -10.59 20.50
C LYS A 90 -14.23 -9.17 21.01
N LYS A 91 -13.46 -9.02 22.09
CA LYS A 91 -13.12 -7.70 22.67
C LYS A 91 -12.16 -6.89 21.80
N ALA A 92 -11.43 -7.52 20.89
CA ALA A 92 -10.45 -6.88 20.00
C ALA A 92 -10.98 -6.65 18.57
N THR A 93 -12.24 -6.98 18.28
CA THR A 93 -12.82 -6.81 16.93
C THR A 93 -12.78 -5.38 16.44
N TRP A 94 -12.93 -4.39 17.31
CA TRP A 94 -12.86 -2.97 16.99
C TRP A 94 -11.51 -2.52 16.42
N LEU A 95 -10.41 -3.19 16.77
CA LEU A 95 -9.09 -2.93 16.16
C LEU A 95 -9.11 -3.21 14.66
N GLY A 96 -9.72 -4.34 14.25
CA GLY A 96 -9.92 -4.65 12.84
C GLY A 96 -10.90 -3.69 12.14
N THR A 97 -11.85 -3.12 12.87
CA THR A 97 -12.74 -2.08 12.36
C THR A 97 -11.98 -0.78 12.11
N ILE A 98 -11.03 -0.40 12.97
CA ILE A 98 -10.13 0.74 12.72
C ILE A 98 -9.31 0.49 11.45
N VAL A 99 -8.74 -0.71 11.25
CA VAL A 99 -7.99 -1.05 10.04
C VAL A 99 -8.87 -0.84 8.79
N ALA A 100 -10.15 -1.22 8.84
CA ALA A 100 -11.07 -0.97 7.72
C ALA A 100 -11.36 0.55 7.50
N PHE A 101 -11.42 1.34 8.57
CA PHE A 101 -11.60 2.81 8.47
C PHE A 101 -10.35 3.51 7.91
N ILE A 102 -9.15 3.11 8.37
CA ILE A 102 -7.89 3.60 7.80
C ILE A 102 -7.88 3.37 6.28
N MET A 103 -8.26 2.17 5.85
CA MET A 103 -8.30 1.85 4.45
C MET A 103 -9.36 2.64 3.69
N ALA A 104 -10.54 2.88 4.27
CA ALA A 104 -11.57 3.70 3.63
C ALA A 104 -11.10 5.17 3.44
N MET A 105 -10.45 5.75 4.47
CA MET A 105 -9.82 7.07 4.35
C MET A 105 -8.76 7.08 3.25
N THR A 106 -7.87 6.09 3.25
CA THR A 106 -6.82 5.96 2.23
C THR A 106 -7.40 5.82 0.83
N ALA A 107 -8.37 4.92 0.61
CA ALA A 107 -9.01 4.73 -0.69
C ALA A 107 -9.68 6.01 -1.22
N ALA A 108 -10.25 6.81 -0.32
CA ALA A 108 -10.92 8.06 -0.66
C ALA A 108 -9.94 9.09 -1.25
N TYR A 109 -8.89 9.48 -0.51
CA TYR A 109 -7.94 10.47 -1.03
C TYR A 109 -7.02 9.90 -2.12
N TYR A 110 -6.66 8.62 -2.06
CA TYR A 110 -5.81 7.96 -3.06
C TYR A 110 -6.46 7.96 -4.45
N SER A 111 -7.79 7.80 -4.52
CA SER A 111 -8.54 7.93 -5.77
C SER A 111 -8.45 9.35 -6.37
N ALA A 112 -8.33 10.39 -5.54
CA ALA A 112 -8.10 11.76 -6.01
C ALA A 112 -6.67 11.94 -6.57
N VAL A 113 -5.67 11.32 -5.93
CA VAL A 113 -4.29 11.27 -6.50
C VAL A 113 -4.29 10.59 -7.86
N LEU A 114 -5.01 9.48 -8.01
CA LEU A 114 -5.13 8.79 -9.30
C LEU A 114 -5.81 9.66 -10.37
N ALA A 115 -6.76 10.51 -9.99
CA ALA A 115 -7.36 11.46 -10.92
C ALA A 115 -6.32 12.46 -11.45
N TRP A 116 -5.42 12.98 -10.61
CA TRP A 116 -4.28 13.79 -11.07
C TRP A 116 -3.38 13.01 -12.03
N ILE A 117 -3.08 11.76 -11.72
CA ILE A 117 -2.23 10.92 -12.58
C ILE A 117 -2.90 10.71 -13.93
N VAL A 118 -4.20 10.41 -14.00
CA VAL A 118 -4.93 10.27 -15.27
C VAL A 118 -4.92 11.58 -16.07
N TYR A 119 -5.08 12.72 -15.40
CA TYR A 119 -4.96 14.04 -16.05
C TYR A 119 -3.58 14.19 -16.70
N TYR A 120 -2.50 13.87 -15.97
CA TYR A 120 -1.13 13.96 -16.47
C TYR A 120 -0.80 12.90 -17.52
N VAL A 121 -1.44 11.72 -17.52
CA VAL A 121 -1.37 10.78 -18.64
C VAL A 121 -1.90 11.47 -19.93
N GLY A 122 -3.05 12.14 -19.86
CA GLY A 122 -3.58 12.92 -20.97
C GLY A 122 -2.63 14.02 -21.45
N LEU A 123 -2.07 14.79 -20.53
CA LEU A 123 -1.07 15.83 -20.83
C LEU A 123 0.21 15.25 -21.44
N SER A 124 0.60 14.03 -21.07
CA SER A 124 1.79 13.36 -21.62
C SER A 124 1.61 13.04 -23.10
N PHE A 125 0.44 12.55 -23.52
CA PHE A 125 0.15 12.27 -24.92
C PHE A 125 0.05 13.52 -25.78
N THR A 126 -0.43 14.63 -25.22
CA THR A 126 -0.62 15.92 -25.92
C THR A 126 0.57 16.87 -25.79
N LYS A 127 1.61 16.52 -25.01
CA LYS A 127 2.68 17.42 -24.57
C LYS A 127 2.16 18.66 -23.84
N GLY A 128 1.01 18.58 -23.19
CA GLY A 128 0.32 19.72 -22.60
C GLY A 128 1.05 20.39 -21.42
N TYR A 129 2.07 19.77 -20.86
CA TYR A 129 2.94 20.40 -19.87
C TYR A 129 4.21 21.02 -20.47
N TYR A 130 4.53 20.84 -21.76
CA TYR A 130 5.70 21.44 -22.39
C TYR A 130 5.53 22.96 -22.48
N GLY A 131 6.58 23.72 -22.10
CA GLY A 131 6.55 25.17 -22.07
C GLY A 131 5.65 25.81 -21.02
N ALA A 132 4.87 25.02 -20.27
CA ALA A 132 4.01 25.54 -19.22
C ALA A 132 4.78 25.79 -17.89
N ASP A 133 4.28 26.71 -17.08
CA ASP A 133 4.66 26.76 -15.65
C ASP A 133 4.11 25.51 -14.96
N LYS A 134 5.01 24.59 -14.58
CA LYS A 134 4.64 23.29 -14.01
C LYS A 134 3.97 23.43 -12.64
N ALA A 135 4.37 24.42 -11.82
CA ALA A 135 3.79 24.65 -10.52
C ALA A 135 2.36 25.21 -10.63
N ALA A 136 2.17 26.21 -11.50
CA ALA A 136 0.85 26.78 -11.79
C ALA A 136 -0.08 25.71 -12.42
N LEU A 137 0.44 24.91 -13.35
CA LEU A 137 -0.31 23.81 -13.96
C LEU A 137 -0.76 22.79 -12.90
N PHE A 138 0.14 22.33 -12.02
CA PHE A 138 -0.23 21.39 -10.96
C PHE A 138 -1.24 22.02 -9.99
N ALA A 139 -1.06 23.27 -9.60
CA ALA A 139 -2.01 23.99 -8.76
C ALA A 139 -3.42 24.04 -9.39
N SER A 140 -3.51 24.27 -10.71
CA SER A 140 -4.77 24.29 -11.43
C SER A 140 -5.42 22.91 -11.57
N VAL A 141 -4.64 21.83 -11.60
CA VAL A 141 -5.15 20.46 -11.67
C VAL A 141 -5.62 19.97 -10.27
N SER A 142 -4.90 20.37 -9.22
CA SER A 142 -5.11 19.84 -7.87
C SER A 142 -6.08 20.65 -7.02
N ASN A 143 -6.53 21.83 -7.47
CA ASN A 143 -7.43 22.68 -6.71
C ASN A 143 -8.54 23.26 -7.61
N GLY A 144 -9.80 23.05 -7.19
CA GLY A 144 -10.97 23.64 -7.84
C GLY A 144 -11.22 23.15 -9.28
N ASN A 145 -10.70 22.00 -9.69
CA ASN A 145 -10.76 21.52 -11.07
C ASN A 145 -11.86 20.48 -11.27
N ILE A 146 -12.91 20.85 -12.02
CA ILE A 146 -14.03 19.96 -12.28
C ILE A 146 -13.64 18.71 -13.09
N VAL A 147 -12.64 18.82 -13.99
CA VAL A 147 -12.15 17.66 -14.76
C VAL A 147 -11.52 16.65 -13.82
N THR A 148 -10.73 17.11 -12.84
CA THR A 148 -10.17 16.24 -11.79
C THR A 148 -11.25 15.52 -11.00
N VAL A 149 -12.34 16.21 -10.65
CA VAL A 149 -13.49 15.60 -9.96
C VAL A 149 -14.16 14.54 -10.85
N ILE A 150 -14.35 14.81 -12.14
CA ILE A 150 -14.91 13.82 -13.08
C ILE A 150 -13.99 12.60 -13.16
N LEU A 151 -12.68 12.79 -13.29
CA LEU A 151 -11.69 11.72 -13.33
C LEU A 151 -11.67 10.92 -12.01
N PHE A 152 -11.81 11.59 -10.87
CA PHE A 152 -11.95 10.94 -9.57
C PHE A 152 -13.16 9.99 -9.52
N VAL A 153 -14.33 10.44 -9.98
CA VAL A 153 -15.54 9.60 -10.05
C VAL A 153 -15.33 8.41 -10.99
N LEU A 154 -14.68 8.63 -12.15
CA LEU A 154 -14.33 7.57 -13.09
C LEU A 154 -13.40 6.52 -12.47
N ILE A 155 -12.35 6.94 -11.77
CA ILE A 155 -11.42 6.04 -11.07
C ILE A 155 -12.13 5.21 -10.01
N LEU A 156 -12.99 5.83 -9.20
CA LEU A 156 -13.84 5.12 -8.25
C LEU A 156 -14.73 4.09 -8.95
N GLY A 157 -15.37 4.50 -10.06
CA GLY A 157 -16.24 3.63 -10.85
C GLY A 157 -15.52 2.43 -11.45
N ILE A 158 -14.33 2.65 -12.05
CA ILE A 158 -13.48 1.57 -12.61
C ILE A 158 -13.07 0.60 -11.50
N SER A 159 -12.58 1.11 -10.37
CA SER A 159 -12.14 0.28 -9.25
C SER A 159 -13.29 -0.53 -8.64
N ALA A 160 -14.45 0.09 -8.47
CA ALA A 160 -15.68 -0.57 -8.00
C ALA A 160 -16.13 -1.65 -8.99
N TYR A 161 -16.11 -1.38 -10.30
CA TYR A 161 -16.50 -2.34 -11.33
C TYR A 161 -15.58 -3.56 -11.37
N ILE A 162 -14.25 -3.36 -11.31
CA ILE A 162 -13.30 -4.47 -11.29
C ILE A 162 -13.46 -5.29 -10.00
N CYS A 163 -13.59 -4.61 -8.85
CA CYS A 163 -13.88 -5.26 -7.57
C CYS A 163 -15.21 -6.06 -7.62
N TYR A 164 -16.23 -5.52 -8.31
CA TYR A 164 -17.48 -6.23 -8.53
C TYR A 164 -17.32 -7.52 -9.33
N LYS A 165 -16.33 -7.63 -10.21
CA LYS A 165 -15.99 -8.90 -10.91
C LYS A 165 -15.29 -9.91 -10.00
N GLY A 166 -15.01 -9.57 -8.74
CA GLY A 166 -14.38 -10.44 -7.75
C GLY A 166 -12.91 -10.72 -8.03
N VAL A 167 -12.37 -11.78 -7.42
CA VAL A 167 -10.97 -12.18 -7.55
C VAL A 167 -10.57 -12.41 -9.01
N SER A 168 -11.44 -12.99 -9.83
CA SER A 168 -11.21 -13.21 -11.27
C SER A 168 -11.02 -11.88 -12.03
N GLY A 169 -11.79 -10.83 -11.68
CA GLY A 169 -11.64 -9.50 -12.26
C GLY A 169 -10.30 -8.86 -11.87
N ILE A 170 -9.93 -8.97 -10.59
CA ILE A 170 -8.66 -8.49 -10.05
C ILE A 170 -7.48 -9.20 -10.72
N GLU A 171 -7.52 -10.53 -10.86
CA GLU A 171 -6.49 -11.30 -11.57
C GLU A 171 -6.31 -10.83 -13.03
N LYS A 172 -7.42 -10.64 -13.75
CA LYS A 172 -7.37 -10.19 -15.15
C LYS A 172 -6.77 -8.79 -15.28
N ALA A 173 -7.15 -7.87 -14.41
CA ALA A 173 -6.60 -6.52 -14.38
C ALA A 173 -5.10 -6.55 -14.06
N ASN A 174 -4.70 -7.29 -13.04
CA ASN A 174 -3.30 -7.34 -12.59
C ASN A 174 -2.38 -8.04 -13.58
N LYS A 175 -2.87 -9.01 -14.37
CA LYS A 175 -2.12 -9.61 -15.49
C LYS A 175 -1.76 -8.61 -16.59
N ILE A 176 -2.46 -7.49 -16.68
CA ILE A 176 -2.19 -6.40 -17.63
C ILE A 176 -1.35 -5.31 -16.93
N PHE A 177 -1.77 -4.87 -15.74
CA PHE A 177 -1.16 -3.73 -15.06
C PHE A 177 0.28 -3.99 -14.64
N ILE A 178 0.57 -5.16 -14.07
CA ILE A 178 1.91 -5.46 -13.55
C ILE A 178 2.98 -5.58 -14.65
N PRO A 179 2.76 -6.29 -15.77
CA PRO A 179 3.72 -6.27 -16.87
C PRO A 179 3.94 -4.88 -17.46
N ILE A 180 2.89 -4.08 -17.68
CA ILE A 180 3.04 -2.70 -18.20
C ILE A 180 3.88 -1.87 -17.24
N LEU A 181 3.61 -1.95 -15.94
CA LEU A 181 4.36 -1.27 -14.90
C LEU A 181 5.85 -1.61 -14.95
N PHE A 182 6.19 -2.91 -14.84
CA PHE A 182 7.60 -3.32 -14.78
C PHE A 182 8.35 -3.07 -16.09
N VAL A 183 7.72 -3.33 -17.24
CA VAL A 183 8.33 -3.03 -18.56
C VAL A 183 8.60 -1.53 -18.69
N SER A 184 7.66 -0.69 -18.31
CA SER A 184 7.84 0.78 -18.34
C SER A 184 8.99 1.21 -17.42
N LEU A 185 9.05 0.72 -16.19
CA LEU A 185 10.12 1.03 -15.25
C LEU A 185 11.48 0.56 -15.74
N ILE A 186 11.58 -0.64 -16.34
CA ILE A 186 12.83 -1.16 -16.91
C ILE A 186 13.31 -0.27 -18.06
N ILE A 187 12.42 0.09 -19.00
CA ILE A 187 12.77 0.97 -20.11
C ILE A 187 13.26 2.32 -19.59
N MET A 188 12.57 2.88 -18.60
CA MET A 188 12.95 4.16 -18.00
C MET A 188 14.30 4.05 -17.26
N ALA A 189 14.53 2.99 -16.49
CA ALA A 189 15.78 2.77 -15.78
C ALA A 189 16.98 2.62 -16.76
N VAL A 190 16.83 1.80 -17.80
CA VAL A 190 17.84 1.67 -18.85
C VAL A 190 18.12 3.03 -19.50
N ARG A 191 17.08 3.78 -19.86
CA ARG A 191 17.25 5.10 -20.47
C ARG A 191 17.90 6.11 -19.54
N ALA A 192 17.56 6.11 -18.25
CA ALA A 192 18.18 6.96 -17.24
C ALA A 192 19.67 6.68 -17.09
N LEU A 193 20.05 5.41 -17.05
CA LEU A 193 21.45 4.98 -16.93
C LEU A 193 22.30 5.29 -18.18
N MET A 194 21.69 5.45 -19.33
CA MET A 194 22.37 5.83 -20.59
C MET A 194 22.58 7.35 -20.73
N LEU A 195 22.08 8.17 -19.83
CA LEU A 195 22.27 9.62 -19.88
C LEU A 195 23.71 10.00 -19.50
N PRO A 196 24.35 10.95 -20.20
CA PRO A 196 25.60 11.53 -19.75
C PRO A 196 25.42 12.14 -18.35
N GLY A 197 26.32 11.80 -17.40
CA GLY A 197 26.21 12.25 -16.00
C GLY A 197 25.39 11.35 -15.08
N ALA A 198 24.73 10.31 -15.60
CA ALA A 198 23.95 9.35 -14.79
C ALA A 198 24.76 8.64 -13.69
N THR A 199 26.09 8.51 -13.88
CA THR A 199 27.01 7.88 -12.92
C THR A 199 27.02 8.60 -11.58
N GLU A 200 26.91 9.92 -11.55
CA GLU A 200 26.85 10.72 -10.31
C GLU A 200 25.59 10.36 -9.50
N GLY A 201 24.43 10.33 -10.16
CA GLY A 201 23.19 9.91 -9.52
C GLY A 201 23.20 8.45 -9.07
N LEU A 202 23.85 7.55 -9.83
CA LEU A 202 24.01 6.17 -9.45
C LEU A 202 24.92 6.01 -8.21
N ASN A 203 26.04 6.76 -8.17
CA ASN A 203 26.93 6.78 -7.02
C ASN A 203 26.23 7.36 -5.79
N HIS A 204 25.41 8.41 -5.93
CA HIS A 204 24.60 8.93 -4.84
C HIS A 204 23.54 7.91 -4.36
N TYR A 205 22.90 7.21 -5.28
CA TYR A 205 21.83 6.26 -4.97
C TYR A 205 22.30 5.04 -4.20
N PHE A 206 23.49 4.52 -4.47
CA PHE A 206 24.03 3.32 -3.83
C PHE A 206 25.23 3.60 -2.92
N GLY A 207 25.92 4.73 -3.12
CA GLY A 207 27.04 5.11 -2.30
C GLY A 207 26.61 5.58 -0.91
N PHE A 208 27.32 5.13 0.13
CA PHE A 208 27.15 5.61 1.50
C PHE A 208 28.41 5.39 2.31
N GLN A 209 28.56 6.15 3.38
CA GLN A 209 29.55 5.91 4.42
C GLN A 209 28.87 5.20 5.60
N PHE A 210 29.60 4.34 6.30
CA PHE A 210 29.03 3.62 7.46
C PHE A 210 28.50 4.58 8.55
N GLY A 211 29.10 5.78 8.67
CA GLY A 211 28.63 6.84 9.55
C GLY A 211 27.19 7.29 9.27
N ASP A 212 26.74 7.23 8.00
CA ASP A 212 25.38 7.63 7.61
C ASP A 212 24.31 6.70 8.23
N LEU A 213 24.67 5.44 8.48
CA LEU A 213 23.81 4.48 9.16
C LEU A 213 23.64 4.76 10.66
N LEU A 214 24.46 5.62 11.26
CA LEU A 214 24.29 6.09 12.64
C LEU A 214 23.22 7.18 12.75
N ASN A 215 22.79 7.75 11.63
CA ASN A 215 21.70 8.70 11.61
C ASN A 215 20.34 7.99 11.78
N TYR A 216 19.74 8.14 12.94
CA TYR A 216 18.44 7.53 13.24
C TYR A 216 17.32 7.92 12.27
N LYS A 217 17.37 9.12 11.67
CA LYS A 217 16.38 9.61 10.70
C LYS A 217 16.35 8.72 9.46
N THR A 218 17.50 8.24 9.00
CA THR A 218 17.61 7.30 7.86
C THR A 218 16.79 6.03 8.10
N TRP A 219 16.86 5.47 9.31
CA TRP A 219 16.07 4.26 9.67
C TRP A 219 14.57 4.54 9.80
N LEU A 220 14.20 5.69 10.34
CA LEU A 220 12.79 6.10 10.46
C LEU A 220 12.15 6.34 9.10
N GLU A 221 12.85 7.03 8.19
CA GLU A 221 12.38 7.22 6.82
C GLU A 221 12.31 5.90 6.04
N ALA A 222 13.29 5.02 6.22
CA ALA A 222 13.32 3.69 5.62
C ALA A 222 12.13 2.83 6.09
N LEU A 223 11.85 2.80 7.39
CA LEU A 223 10.71 2.07 7.94
C LEU A 223 9.37 2.69 7.50
N THR A 224 9.28 4.03 7.53
CA THR A 224 8.10 4.73 7.04
C THR A 224 7.81 4.35 5.58
N GLN A 225 8.85 4.39 4.73
CA GLN A 225 8.71 3.97 3.34
C GLN A 225 8.27 2.52 3.21
N ALA A 226 8.86 1.62 3.99
CA ALA A 226 8.58 0.19 3.93
C ALA A 226 7.14 -0.15 4.36
N ILE A 227 6.60 0.50 5.38
CA ILE A 227 5.19 0.35 5.81
C ILE A 227 4.25 0.89 4.72
N TRP A 228 4.53 2.08 4.18
CA TRP A 228 3.72 2.71 3.14
C TRP A 228 3.73 1.93 1.82
N SER A 229 4.83 1.28 1.48
CA SER A 229 5.00 0.53 0.25
C SER A 229 4.33 -0.83 0.32
N ALA A 230 4.78 -1.68 1.23
CA ALA A 230 4.39 -3.08 1.27
C ALA A 230 3.03 -3.38 1.92
N GLY A 231 2.43 -2.43 2.63
CA GLY A 231 1.07 -2.48 3.11
C GLY A 231 0.76 -3.30 4.38
N PRO A 232 1.71 -3.62 5.30
CA PRO A 232 1.33 -4.22 6.57
C PRO A 232 0.55 -3.22 7.43
N GLY A 233 -0.40 -3.70 8.21
CA GLY A 233 -1.28 -2.87 9.04
C GLY A 233 -2.49 -2.29 8.32
N TRP A 234 -2.60 -2.44 6.99
CA TRP A 234 -3.68 -1.87 6.17
C TRP A 234 -4.85 -2.84 5.96
N GLY A 235 -4.70 -4.09 6.35
CA GLY A 235 -5.65 -5.14 6.01
C GLY A 235 -5.52 -5.69 4.59
N LEU A 236 -4.52 -5.26 3.81
CA LEU A 236 -4.26 -5.74 2.45
C LEU A 236 -3.91 -7.23 2.45
N CYS A 237 -2.84 -7.60 3.17
CA CYS A 237 -2.40 -8.99 3.27
C CYS A 237 -3.48 -9.89 3.88
N ILE A 238 -4.20 -9.39 4.88
CA ILE A 238 -5.35 -10.08 5.48
C ILE A 238 -6.41 -10.38 4.42
N THR A 239 -6.87 -9.35 3.70
CA THR A 239 -8.01 -9.44 2.77
C THR A 239 -7.70 -10.33 1.57
N LEU A 240 -6.53 -10.18 0.94
CA LEU A 240 -6.16 -10.99 -0.21
C LEU A 240 -5.94 -12.46 0.18
N ALA A 241 -5.40 -12.73 1.38
CA ALA A 241 -5.20 -14.07 1.88
C ALA A 241 -6.51 -14.83 2.17
N VAL A 242 -7.64 -14.14 2.35
CA VAL A 242 -8.98 -14.76 2.47
C VAL A 242 -9.26 -15.71 1.30
N PHE A 243 -8.82 -15.34 0.10
CA PHE A 243 -9.09 -16.06 -1.15
C PHE A 243 -7.93 -16.98 -1.59
N SER A 244 -6.87 -17.11 -0.78
CA SER A 244 -5.77 -18.04 -1.04
C SER A 244 -6.20 -19.49 -0.89
N LYS A 245 -5.61 -20.41 -1.70
CA LYS A 245 -5.90 -21.84 -1.59
C LYS A 245 -5.42 -22.41 -0.24
N SER A 246 -6.11 -23.42 0.30
CA SER A 246 -5.81 -24.02 1.60
C SER A 246 -4.41 -24.64 1.69
N ARG A 247 -3.81 -25.02 0.56
CA ARG A 247 -2.46 -25.63 0.48
C ARG A 247 -1.40 -24.69 -0.09
N SER A 248 -1.68 -23.37 -0.26
CA SER A 248 -0.68 -22.42 -0.71
C SER A 248 0.42 -22.23 0.33
N ASP A 249 1.64 -22.04 -0.11
CA ASP A 249 2.76 -21.66 0.75
C ASP A 249 2.67 -20.17 1.11
N VAL A 250 2.15 -19.88 2.30
CA VAL A 250 2.00 -18.50 2.81
C VAL A 250 3.35 -17.84 3.06
N THR A 251 4.32 -18.61 3.56
CA THR A 251 5.63 -18.10 3.94
C THR A 251 6.38 -17.61 2.69
N LEU A 252 6.49 -18.48 1.68
CA LEU A 252 7.10 -18.12 0.40
C LEU A 252 6.34 -16.99 -0.30
N THR A 253 5.02 -17.06 -0.33
CA THR A 253 4.18 -16.06 -0.98
C THR A 253 4.37 -14.68 -0.36
N SER A 254 4.46 -14.59 0.97
CA SER A 254 4.71 -13.32 1.67
C SER A 254 6.10 -12.77 1.40
N ALA A 255 7.12 -13.64 1.38
CA ALA A 255 8.49 -13.25 1.05
C ALA A 255 8.57 -12.71 -0.39
N VAL A 256 7.98 -13.43 -1.36
CA VAL A 256 7.97 -12.99 -2.77
C VAL A 256 7.19 -11.70 -2.95
N ASN A 257 6.09 -11.48 -2.21
CA ASN A 257 5.36 -10.22 -2.23
C ASN A 257 6.24 -9.06 -1.74
N GLY A 258 6.89 -9.20 -0.57
CA GLY A 258 7.76 -8.15 -0.04
C GLY A 258 8.99 -7.89 -0.94
N LEU A 259 9.60 -8.94 -1.50
CA LEU A 259 10.70 -8.81 -2.46
C LEU A 259 10.26 -8.15 -3.77
N GLY A 260 9.06 -8.46 -4.26
CA GLY A 260 8.50 -7.84 -5.47
C GLY A 260 8.21 -6.36 -5.28
N ASP A 261 7.69 -5.98 -4.12
CA ASP A 261 7.49 -4.58 -3.73
C ASP A 261 8.82 -3.83 -3.62
N MET A 262 9.80 -4.40 -2.92
CA MET A 262 11.14 -3.84 -2.78
C MET A 262 11.83 -3.67 -4.14
N PHE A 263 11.74 -4.68 -5.01
CA PHE A 263 12.31 -4.61 -6.36
C PHE A 263 11.68 -3.49 -7.20
N ALA A 264 10.35 -3.32 -7.14
CA ALA A 264 9.68 -2.23 -7.84
C ALA A 264 10.14 -0.85 -7.34
N ALA A 265 10.30 -0.67 -6.01
CA ALA A 265 10.78 0.56 -5.41
C ALA A 265 12.22 0.89 -5.85
N VAL A 266 13.13 -0.10 -5.76
CA VAL A 266 14.53 0.07 -6.17
C VAL A 266 14.64 0.36 -7.67
N LEU A 267 13.86 -0.33 -8.50
CA LEU A 267 13.83 -0.10 -9.95
C LEU A 267 13.31 1.31 -10.29
N ALA A 268 12.31 1.80 -9.57
CA ALA A 268 11.82 3.17 -9.73
C ALA A 268 12.88 4.20 -9.31
N GLY A 269 13.65 3.94 -8.25
CA GLY A 269 14.81 4.74 -7.87
C GLY A 269 15.85 4.82 -9.00
N LEU A 270 16.17 3.69 -9.62
CA LEU A 270 17.06 3.62 -10.79
C LEU A 270 16.52 4.37 -12.01
N ALA A 271 15.20 4.41 -12.20
CA ALA A 271 14.58 5.13 -13.29
C ALA A 271 14.59 6.67 -13.10
N VAL A 272 14.56 7.13 -11.85
CA VAL A 272 14.37 8.55 -11.52
C VAL A 272 15.69 9.23 -11.12
N ILE A 273 16.44 8.65 -10.18
CA ILE A 273 17.59 9.34 -9.55
C ILE A 273 18.74 9.60 -10.53
N PRO A 274 19.22 8.63 -11.33
CA PRO A 274 20.27 8.89 -12.30
C PRO A 274 19.86 9.92 -13.36
N ALA A 275 18.59 9.91 -13.80
CA ALA A 275 18.09 10.91 -14.73
C ALA A 275 18.01 12.30 -14.11
N LEU A 276 17.60 12.39 -12.85
CA LEU A 276 17.53 13.66 -12.12
C LEU A 276 18.90 14.33 -12.01
N PHE A 277 19.94 13.58 -11.62
CA PHE A 277 21.30 14.09 -11.53
C PHE A 277 21.90 14.42 -12.91
N ALA A 278 21.63 13.60 -13.94
CA ALA A 278 22.16 13.81 -15.27
C ALA A 278 21.61 15.07 -15.98
N ILE A 279 20.40 15.54 -15.60
CA ILE A 279 19.72 16.64 -16.28
C ILE A 279 19.73 17.92 -15.44
N SER A 280 19.89 17.81 -14.12
CA SER A 280 20.04 18.98 -13.24
C SER A 280 21.38 19.66 -13.46
N PRO A 281 21.43 21.00 -13.40
CA PRO A 281 22.69 21.78 -13.56
C PRO A 281 23.73 21.45 -12.50
N SER A 282 23.30 21.02 -11.31
CA SER A 282 24.18 20.59 -10.21
C SER A 282 23.52 19.51 -9.33
N ALA A 283 24.33 18.80 -8.56
CA ALA A 283 23.84 17.85 -7.56
C ALA A 283 22.98 18.54 -6.48
N GLU A 284 23.32 19.75 -6.09
CA GLU A 284 22.56 20.54 -5.11
C GLU A 284 21.15 20.84 -5.60
N GLU A 285 21.01 21.20 -6.88
CA GLU A 285 19.71 21.47 -7.50
C GLU A 285 18.87 20.18 -7.65
N ALA A 286 19.50 19.05 -7.98
CA ALA A 286 18.86 17.74 -7.98
C ALA A 286 18.30 17.38 -6.59
N LEU A 287 19.07 17.62 -5.52
CA LEU A 287 18.63 17.39 -4.14
C LEU A 287 17.54 18.37 -3.69
N ALA A 288 17.64 19.65 -4.08
CA ALA A 288 16.61 20.65 -3.81
C ALA A 288 15.24 20.26 -4.40
N ILE A 289 15.24 19.70 -5.61
CA ILE A 289 14.04 19.15 -6.25
C ILE A 289 13.41 18.05 -5.37
N CYS A 290 14.21 17.16 -4.79
CA CYS A 290 13.71 16.11 -3.92
C CYS A 290 13.10 16.61 -2.62
N SER A 291 13.52 17.78 -2.13
CA SER A 291 12.94 18.42 -0.93
C SER A 291 11.57 19.04 -1.17
N SER A 292 11.12 19.19 -2.43
CA SER A 292 9.83 19.80 -2.79
C SER A 292 8.60 18.92 -2.48
N GLY A 293 8.80 17.77 -1.85
CA GLY A 293 7.74 16.82 -1.50
C GLY A 293 7.35 15.89 -2.64
N ASN A 294 6.43 14.96 -2.37
CA ASN A 294 6.02 13.96 -3.34
C ASN A 294 5.37 14.58 -4.60
N ASN A 295 4.47 15.53 -4.41
CA ASN A 295 3.77 16.21 -5.49
C ASN A 295 4.72 17.05 -6.34
N GLY A 296 5.64 17.75 -5.68
CA GLY A 296 6.68 18.55 -6.34
C GLY A 296 7.58 17.70 -7.24
N LEU A 297 8.08 16.58 -6.73
CA LEU A 297 8.89 15.68 -7.56
C LEU A 297 8.09 15.13 -8.74
N THR A 298 6.88 14.60 -8.51
CA THR A 298 6.13 13.84 -9.52
C THR A 298 5.52 14.72 -10.61
N PHE A 299 4.85 15.80 -10.23
CA PHE A 299 4.05 16.58 -11.18
C PHE A 299 4.77 17.83 -11.67
N ILE A 300 5.77 18.32 -10.95
CA ILE A 300 6.53 19.51 -11.31
C ILE A 300 7.92 19.12 -11.85
N ALA A 301 8.72 18.43 -11.06
CA ALA A 301 10.09 18.13 -11.44
C ALA A 301 10.19 17.10 -12.55
N MET A 302 9.44 15.99 -12.47
CA MET A 302 9.47 14.96 -13.52
C MET A 302 8.97 15.47 -14.86
N THR A 303 7.96 16.35 -14.90
CA THR A 303 7.51 16.97 -16.13
C THR A 303 8.56 17.91 -16.73
N SER A 304 9.31 18.65 -15.89
CA SER A 304 10.44 19.46 -16.32
C SER A 304 11.61 18.63 -16.81
N LEU A 305 11.89 17.50 -16.13
CA LEU A 305 12.95 16.55 -16.47
C LEU A 305 12.73 15.93 -17.86
N VAL A 306 11.54 15.37 -18.07
CA VAL A 306 11.23 14.70 -19.37
C VAL A 306 11.17 15.69 -20.53
N GLU A 307 10.82 16.95 -20.29
CA GLU A 307 10.85 17.99 -21.32
C GLU A 307 12.27 18.27 -21.83
N LYS A 308 13.27 18.22 -20.94
CA LYS A 308 14.69 18.49 -21.26
C LYS A 308 15.42 17.24 -21.77
N MET A 309 14.89 16.04 -21.49
CA MET A 309 15.55 14.77 -21.79
C MET A 309 15.40 14.34 -23.26
N PRO A 310 16.48 13.89 -23.94
CA PRO A 310 16.37 13.25 -25.24
C PRO A 310 15.44 12.03 -25.20
N GLY A 311 14.37 12.02 -26.01
CA GLY A 311 13.32 11.00 -25.96
C GLY A 311 12.32 11.17 -24.81
N GLY A 312 12.33 12.30 -24.14
CA GLY A 312 11.51 12.58 -22.95
C GLY A 312 10.01 12.46 -23.17
N TYR A 313 9.52 12.71 -24.41
CA TYR A 313 8.12 12.48 -24.73
C TYR A 313 7.66 11.05 -24.39
N LEU A 314 8.40 10.04 -24.86
CA LEU A 314 8.09 8.65 -24.54
C LEU A 314 8.29 8.36 -23.04
N MET A 315 9.34 8.90 -22.43
CA MET A 315 9.62 8.70 -21.01
C MET A 315 8.52 9.29 -20.12
N GLY A 316 7.97 10.46 -20.47
CA GLY A 316 6.83 11.06 -19.78
C GLY A 316 5.57 10.19 -19.82
N ILE A 317 5.25 9.64 -21.00
CA ILE A 317 4.14 8.70 -21.17
C ILE A 317 4.38 7.45 -20.29
N LEU A 318 5.55 6.81 -20.39
CA LEU A 318 5.88 5.61 -19.63
C LEU A 318 5.82 5.87 -18.12
N PHE A 319 6.30 7.03 -17.65
CA PHE A 319 6.27 7.40 -16.23
C PHE A 319 4.83 7.51 -15.72
N PHE A 320 3.98 8.32 -16.33
CA PHE A 320 2.62 8.51 -15.85
C PHE A 320 1.73 7.27 -16.08
N VAL A 321 1.95 6.50 -17.14
CA VAL A 321 1.27 5.22 -17.37
C VAL A 321 1.69 4.20 -16.31
N SER A 322 2.99 4.06 -16.00
CA SER A 322 3.44 3.16 -14.95
C SER A 322 2.85 3.52 -13.59
N LEU A 323 2.81 4.82 -13.28
CA LEU A 323 2.23 5.34 -12.05
C LEU A 323 0.71 5.08 -11.97
N LEU A 324 0.00 5.20 -13.11
CA LEU A 324 -1.42 4.87 -13.20
C LEU A 324 -1.66 3.36 -13.00
N MET A 325 -0.86 2.50 -13.62
CA MET A 325 -1.02 1.05 -13.48
C MET A 325 -0.77 0.59 -12.02
N ALA A 326 0.28 1.10 -11.39
CA ALA A 326 0.57 0.86 -9.98
C ALA A 326 -0.58 1.33 -9.08
N GLY A 327 -1.05 2.55 -9.30
CA GLY A 327 -2.09 3.13 -8.48
C GLY A 327 -3.46 2.45 -8.64
N LEU A 328 -3.86 2.11 -9.86
CA LEU A 328 -5.12 1.40 -10.12
C LEU A 328 -5.12 0.00 -9.50
N SER A 329 -4.03 -0.75 -9.62
CA SER A 329 -3.93 -2.09 -9.04
C SER A 329 -4.12 -2.09 -7.53
N SER A 330 -3.52 -1.12 -6.83
CA SER A 330 -3.70 -0.94 -5.39
C SER A 330 -5.12 -0.48 -5.04
N ASN A 331 -5.67 0.48 -5.79
CA ASN A 331 -6.99 1.06 -5.51
C ASN A 331 -8.13 0.04 -5.62
N ILE A 332 -8.04 -0.91 -6.55
CA ILE A 332 -8.99 -2.03 -6.67
C ILE A 332 -8.96 -2.89 -5.40
N CYS A 333 -7.76 -3.16 -4.86
CA CYS A 333 -7.62 -3.89 -3.60
C CYS A 333 -8.21 -3.11 -2.42
N HIS A 334 -8.06 -1.77 -2.38
CA HIS A 334 -8.66 -0.91 -1.36
C HIS A 334 -10.19 -1.06 -1.33
N PHE A 335 -10.84 -1.07 -2.49
CA PHE A 335 -12.28 -1.34 -2.58
C PHE A 335 -12.67 -2.69 -1.98
N MET A 336 -11.88 -3.73 -2.25
CA MET A 336 -12.13 -5.07 -1.71
C MET A 336 -11.96 -5.09 -0.18
N ILE A 337 -10.93 -4.43 0.36
CA ILE A 337 -10.69 -4.33 1.80
C ILE A 337 -11.86 -3.63 2.50
N CYS A 338 -12.41 -2.57 1.91
CA CYS A 338 -13.54 -1.83 2.46
C CYS A 338 -14.87 -2.59 2.34
N SER A 339 -15.08 -3.36 1.25
CA SER A 339 -16.37 -4.02 0.98
C SER A 339 -16.49 -5.40 1.63
N LEU A 340 -15.40 -6.14 1.79
CA LEU A 340 -15.42 -7.49 2.36
C LEU A 340 -16.02 -7.55 3.77
N PRO A 341 -15.73 -6.64 4.72
CA PRO A 341 -16.38 -6.64 6.03
C PRO A 341 -17.91 -6.53 5.99
N LEU A 342 -18.47 -5.81 5.01
CA LEU A 342 -19.91 -5.70 4.82
C LEU A 342 -20.52 -6.99 4.30
N VAL A 343 -19.82 -7.67 3.39
CA VAL A 343 -20.23 -9.00 2.87
C VAL A 343 -20.10 -10.05 3.97
N ASP A 344 -19.07 -10.01 4.80
CA ASP A 344 -18.92 -10.89 5.96
C ASP A 344 -20.05 -10.71 6.98
N ALA A 345 -20.62 -9.51 7.07
CA ALA A 345 -21.80 -9.20 7.87
C ALA A 345 -23.14 -9.60 7.20
N GLY A 346 -23.09 -10.41 6.13
CA GLY A 346 -24.27 -10.92 5.43
C GLY A 346 -24.93 -9.95 4.46
N LYS A 347 -24.28 -8.84 4.11
CA LYS A 347 -24.81 -7.92 3.10
C LYS A 347 -24.52 -8.44 1.69
N ASP A 348 -25.45 -8.17 0.78
CA ASP A 348 -25.26 -8.45 -0.64
C ASP A 348 -24.02 -7.74 -1.19
N ARG A 349 -23.20 -8.43 -2.01
CA ARG A 349 -21.95 -7.92 -2.54
C ARG A 349 -22.14 -6.65 -3.38
N LYS A 350 -23.14 -6.62 -4.25
CA LYS A 350 -23.42 -5.43 -5.11
C LYS A 350 -23.74 -4.21 -4.25
N LYS A 351 -24.62 -4.41 -3.25
CA LYS A 351 -25.01 -3.34 -2.32
C LYS A 351 -23.82 -2.89 -1.46
N SER A 352 -22.95 -3.82 -1.07
CA SER A 352 -21.73 -3.52 -0.30
C SER A 352 -20.74 -2.68 -1.11
N ILE A 353 -20.48 -3.04 -2.36
CA ILE A 353 -19.60 -2.27 -3.25
C ILE A 353 -20.19 -0.92 -3.59
N LEU A 354 -21.49 -0.85 -3.87
CA LEU A 354 -22.18 0.42 -4.12
C LEU A 354 -22.14 1.32 -2.88
N GLY A 355 -22.37 0.76 -1.68
CA GLY A 355 -22.28 1.50 -0.43
C GLY A 355 -20.85 2.04 -0.17
N VAL A 356 -19.82 1.24 -0.46
CA VAL A 356 -18.42 1.67 -0.38
C VAL A 356 -18.14 2.75 -1.44
N PHE A 357 -18.61 2.59 -2.68
CA PHE A 357 -18.47 3.62 -3.71
C PHE A 357 -19.03 4.96 -3.26
N VAL A 358 -20.26 4.97 -2.74
CA VAL A 358 -20.92 6.21 -2.24
C VAL A 358 -20.15 6.79 -1.04
N LEU A 359 -19.70 5.95 -0.10
CA LEU A 359 -18.89 6.38 1.04
C LEU A 359 -17.59 7.05 0.57
N LEU A 360 -16.84 6.40 -0.33
CA LEU A 360 -15.57 6.92 -0.84
C LEU A 360 -15.77 8.16 -1.72
N LEU A 361 -16.89 8.23 -2.45
CA LEU A 361 -17.26 9.41 -3.22
C LEU A 361 -17.46 10.63 -2.29
N ILE A 362 -18.27 10.48 -1.24
CA ILE A 362 -18.55 11.57 -0.29
C ILE A 362 -17.28 11.97 0.47
N TRP A 363 -16.52 11.00 0.95
CA TRP A 363 -15.30 11.25 1.73
C TRP A 363 -14.15 11.80 0.90
N GLY A 364 -13.98 11.30 -0.34
CA GLY A 364 -12.88 11.67 -1.21
C GLY A 364 -13.13 12.94 -2.04
N LEU A 365 -14.38 13.38 -2.21
CA LEU A 365 -14.70 14.58 -2.99
C LEU A 365 -13.95 15.84 -2.51
N PRO A 366 -13.85 16.13 -1.18
CA PRO A 366 -13.03 17.25 -0.71
C PRO A 366 -11.55 17.11 -1.08
N SER A 367 -11.00 15.88 -1.08
CA SER A 367 -9.62 15.62 -1.51
C SER A 367 -9.41 15.82 -3.01
N ALA A 368 -10.42 15.50 -3.83
CA ALA A 368 -10.38 15.73 -5.26
C ALA A 368 -10.50 17.21 -5.63
N TRP A 369 -11.12 18.00 -4.76
CA TRP A 369 -11.32 19.44 -4.95
C TRP A 369 -10.18 20.29 -4.40
N ASN A 370 -9.48 19.83 -3.34
CA ASN A 370 -8.50 20.63 -2.61
C ASN A 370 -7.31 19.78 -2.15
N SER A 371 -6.12 20.13 -2.62
CA SER A 371 -4.88 19.41 -2.30
C SER A 371 -4.46 19.54 -0.83
N THR A 372 -4.83 20.60 -0.14
CA THR A 372 -4.57 20.77 1.30
C THR A 372 -5.40 19.79 2.12
N PHE A 373 -6.69 19.61 1.76
CA PHE A 373 -7.52 18.59 2.40
C PHE A 373 -6.98 17.18 2.15
N LEU A 374 -6.53 16.90 0.92
CA LEU A 374 -5.88 15.63 0.59
C LEU A 374 -4.64 15.40 1.47
N SER A 375 -3.79 16.41 1.63
CA SER A 375 -2.58 16.32 2.46
C SER A 375 -2.91 16.01 3.92
N ASN A 376 -4.00 16.57 4.46
CA ASN A 376 -4.48 16.25 5.79
C ASN A 376 -4.91 14.78 5.90
N GLN A 377 -5.68 14.24 4.93
CA GLN A 377 -6.12 12.85 4.93
C GLN A 377 -4.94 11.87 4.80
N ASP A 378 -3.97 12.19 3.93
CA ASP A 378 -2.74 11.43 3.75
C ASP A 378 -1.91 11.39 5.05
N TRP A 379 -1.76 12.51 5.73
CA TRP A 379 -1.09 12.60 7.02
C TRP A 379 -1.75 11.74 8.10
N VAL A 380 -3.06 11.89 8.31
CA VAL A 380 -3.79 11.15 9.36
C VAL A 380 -3.79 9.65 9.06
N ALA A 381 -4.07 9.24 7.82
CA ALA A 381 -4.06 7.84 7.42
C ALA A 381 -2.67 7.22 7.62
N GLY A 382 -1.60 7.93 7.27
CA GLY A 382 -0.23 7.47 7.43
C GLY A 382 0.14 7.16 8.87
N GLN A 383 -0.22 8.04 9.80
CA GLN A 383 0.01 7.79 11.23
C GLN A 383 -0.81 6.59 11.73
N MET A 384 -2.06 6.47 11.29
CA MET A 384 -2.92 5.35 11.68
C MET A 384 -2.44 4.01 11.12
N MET A 385 -1.75 3.98 9.98
CA MET A 385 -1.16 2.75 9.42
C MET A 385 -0.09 2.15 10.33
N ILE A 386 0.74 3.00 10.97
CA ILE A 386 1.73 2.57 11.95
C ILE A 386 1.03 1.87 13.13
N VAL A 387 -0.08 2.45 13.60
CA VAL A 387 -0.92 1.86 14.64
C VAL A 387 -1.51 0.51 14.20
N GLY A 388 -1.90 0.39 12.92
CA GLY A 388 -2.37 -0.85 12.32
C GLY A 388 -1.35 -1.99 12.39
N VAL A 389 -0.05 -1.70 12.16
CA VAL A 389 1.04 -2.69 12.34
C VAL A 389 1.10 -3.18 13.79
N MET A 390 1.01 -2.28 14.76
CA MET A 390 1.00 -2.65 16.18
C MET A 390 -0.22 -3.53 16.53
N PHE A 391 -1.40 -3.24 15.95
CA PHE A 391 -2.60 -4.06 16.12
C PHE A 391 -2.42 -5.46 15.55
N SER A 392 -1.81 -5.59 14.36
CA SER A 392 -1.52 -6.90 13.76
C SER A 392 -0.54 -7.70 14.64
N CYS A 393 0.52 -7.09 15.13
CA CYS A 393 1.45 -7.73 16.06
C CYS A 393 0.74 -8.17 17.37
N TYR A 394 -0.08 -7.30 17.96
CA TYR A 394 -0.89 -7.63 19.13
C TYR A 394 -1.79 -8.85 18.89
N ALA A 395 -2.48 -8.90 17.76
CA ALA A 395 -3.35 -10.02 17.43
C ALA A 395 -2.57 -11.34 17.30
N MET A 396 -1.41 -11.31 16.66
CA MET A 396 -0.53 -12.49 16.53
C MET A 396 0.05 -12.95 17.85
N ILE A 397 0.48 -12.02 18.71
CA ILE A 397 0.99 -12.32 20.06
C ILE A 397 -0.10 -12.99 20.87
N LYS A 398 -1.32 -12.47 20.85
CA LYS A 398 -2.46 -13.00 21.58
C LYS A 398 -2.90 -14.38 21.09
N PHE A 399 -2.81 -14.67 19.80
CA PHE A 399 -3.08 -15.99 19.25
C PHE A 399 -2.00 -17.02 19.62
N GLY A 400 -0.77 -16.57 19.78
CA GLY A 400 0.40 -17.40 20.10
C GLY A 400 1.38 -17.51 18.96
N VAL A 401 2.43 -16.69 18.97
CA VAL A 401 3.43 -16.56 17.90
C VAL A 401 4.14 -17.89 17.59
N CYS A 402 4.51 -18.68 18.63
CA CYS A 402 5.11 -20.02 18.45
C CYS A 402 4.17 -20.97 17.71
N LYS A 403 2.85 -20.92 18.01
CA LYS A 403 1.84 -21.72 17.33
C LYS A 403 1.69 -21.30 15.89
N ILE A 404 1.66 -19.99 15.61
CA ILE A 404 1.60 -19.47 14.23
C ILE A 404 2.77 -20.00 13.42
N ARG A 405 4.01 -19.84 13.92
CA ARG A 405 5.20 -20.31 13.23
C ARG A 405 5.21 -21.83 13.04
N GLY A 406 5.03 -22.59 14.12
CA GLY A 406 5.21 -24.05 14.11
C GLY A 406 4.11 -24.79 13.34
N THR A 407 2.84 -24.37 13.48
CA THR A 407 1.69 -25.07 12.91
C THR A 407 1.25 -24.52 11.57
N TYR A 408 1.29 -23.18 11.38
CA TYR A 408 0.66 -22.56 10.21
C TYR A 408 1.68 -22.05 9.17
N LEU A 409 2.79 -21.46 9.58
CA LEU A 409 3.82 -21.01 8.64
C LEU A 409 4.72 -22.16 8.20
N ASN A 410 5.10 -23.05 9.11
CA ASN A 410 5.92 -24.24 8.84
C ASN A 410 5.08 -25.51 8.64
N ASN A 411 3.92 -25.38 7.98
CA ASN A 411 3.04 -26.51 7.72
C ASN A 411 3.62 -27.47 6.65
N PRO A 412 3.02 -28.68 6.43
CA PRO A 412 3.53 -29.65 5.46
C PRO A 412 3.59 -29.17 4.00
N TYR A 413 2.88 -28.12 3.64
CA TYR A 413 2.85 -27.54 2.29
C TYR A 413 3.83 -26.41 2.09
N THR A 414 4.61 -26.05 3.13
CA THR A 414 5.55 -24.94 3.10
C THR A 414 6.91 -25.40 2.59
N GLY A 415 7.34 -24.84 1.46
CA GLY A 415 8.68 -25.08 0.89
C GLY A 415 9.79 -24.33 1.65
N MET A 416 9.50 -23.10 2.09
CA MET A 416 10.43 -22.25 2.84
C MET A 416 10.06 -22.24 4.32
N LYS A 417 10.81 -22.97 5.15
CA LYS A 417 10.61 -22.97 6.61
C LYS A 417 11.19 -21.72 7.26
N ILE A 418 10.47 -21.18 8.24
CA ILE A 418 10.87 -19.97 8.97
C ILE A 418 11.42 -20.31 10.35
N GLY A 419 12.56 -19.72 10.72
CA GLY A 419 13.21 -19.90 12.00
C GLY A 419 12.58 -19.11 13.14
N LYS A 420 13.11 -19.28 14.36
CA LYS A 420 12.65 -18.59 15.58
C LYS A 420 12.83 -17.07 15.53
N TRP A 421 13.69 -16.55 14.63
CA TRP A 421 13.88 -15.12 14.43
C TRP A 421 12.57 -14.40 14.10
N TRP A 422 11.64 -15.06 13.38
CA TRP A 422 10.32 -14.52 13.07
C TRP A 422 9.51 -14.26 14.36
N GLU A 423 9.60 -15.15 15.35
CA GLU A 423 8.92 -14.95 16.63
C GLU A 423 9.46 -13.74 17.38
N VAL A 424 10.78 -13.52 17.32
CA VAL A 424 11.43 -12.35 17.92
C VAL A 424 11.00 -11.07 17.20
N SER A 425 10.95 -11.11 15.87
CA SER A 425 10.45 -9.98 15.08
C SER A 425 9.03 -9.57 15.49
N ILE A 426 8.09 -10.51 15.54
CA ILE A 426 6.68 -10.20 15.84
C ILE A 426 6.45 -9.81 17.30
N ARG A 427 7.19 -10.42 18.25
CA ARG A 427 7.00 -10.14 19.68
C ARG A 427 7.63 -8.83 20.12
N PHE A 428 8.79 -8.49 19.55
CA PHE A 428 9.62 -7.41 20.07
C PHE A 428 9.99 -6.40 18.98
N ILE A 429 10.63 -6.82 17.88
CA ILE A 429 11.23 -5.90 16.91
C ILE A 429 10.15 -5.04 16.25
N ALA A 430 9.19 -5.66 15.59
CA ALA A 430 8.17 -4.94 14.82
C ALA A 430 7.31 -4.00 15.68
N PRO A 431 6.73 -4.43 16.84
CA PRO A 431 5.91 -3.53 17.64
C PRO A 431 6.72 -2.42 18.34
N ILE A 432 7.97 -2.72 18.77
CA ILE A 432 8.82 -1.70 19.40
C ILE A 432 9.23 -0.63 18.38
N ILE A 433 9.70 -1.05 17.21
CA ILE A 433 10.13 -0.11 16.16
C ILE A 433 8.94 0.69 15.63
N ALA A 434 7.78 0.07 15.43
CA ALA A 434 6.55 0.79 15.05
C ALA A 434 6.13 1.78 16.15
N GLY A 435 6.24 1.41 17.43
CA GLY A 435 5.96 2.29 18.55
C GLY A 435 6.91 3.49 18.62
N ILE A 436 8.22 3.27 18.47
CA ILE A 436 9.22 4.35 18.41
C ILE A 436 8.90 5.29 17.24
N MET A 437 8.61 4.76 16.06
CA MET A 437 8.26 5.56 14.88
C MET A 437 6.99 6.38 15.13
N PHE A 438 5.97 5.79 15.71
CA PHE A 438 4.73 6.48 16.05
C PHE A 438 4.98 7.65 17.00
N VAL A 439 5.74 7.43 18.09
CA VAL A 439 6.10 8.48 19.05
C VAL A 439 6.95 9.58 18.39
N TRP A 440 7.90 9.19 17.55
CA TRP A 440 8.76 10.16 16.86
C TRP A 440 7.96 11.05 15.90
N TRP A 441 7.10 10.49 15.05
CA TRP A 441 6.25 11.26 14.15
C TRP A 441 5.27 12.17 14.91
N THR A 442 4.70 11.66 16.00
CA THR A 442 3.82 12.43 16.88
C THR A 442 4.57 13.61 17.53
N ALA A 443 5.82 13.40 17.96
CA ALA A 443 6.65 14.46 18.51
C ALA A 443 7.06 15.51 17.45
N GLN A 444 7.40 15.06 16.23
CA GLN A 444 7.78 15.96 15.14
C GLN A 444 6.64 16.90 14.73
N CYS A 445 5.41 16.42 14.66
CA CYS A 445 4.29 17.24 14.20
C CYS A 445 3.91 18.37 15.19
N ILE A 446 4.38 18.31 16.44
CA ILE A 446 4.22 19.41 17.41
C ILE A 446 5.04 20.64 16.97
N GLY A 447 6.16 20.44 16.28
CA GLY A 447 7.04 21.52 15.82
C GLY A 447 6.70 22.09 14.43
N TRP A 448 5.75 21.52 13.71
CA TRP A 448 5.45 21.95 12.33
C TRP A 448 4.53 23.14 12.22
N GLU A 449 3.61 23.30 13.17
CA GLU A 449 2.65 24.41 13.21
C GLU A 449 2.65 25.05 14.60
N ALA A 450 2.62 26.39 14.66
CA ALA A 450 2.54 27.11 15.93
C ALA A 450 1.32 26.69 16.77
N ASN A 451 0.21 26.39 16.11
CA ASN A 451 -1.03 25.90 16.73
C ASN A 451 -1.17 24.37 16.56
N TRP A 452 -0.20 23.61 17.07
CA TRP A 452 -0.07 22.17 16.91
C TRP A 452 -1.26 21.36 17.45
N TRP A 453 -2.10 21.94 18.30
CA TRP A 453 -3.29 21.32 18.90
C TRP A 453 -4.59 21.62 18.13
N ASN A 454 -4.55 22.36 17.03
CA ASN A 454 -5.74 22.66 16.25
C ASN A 454 -6.32 21.40 15.58
N PRO A 455 -7.58 20.96 15.93
CA PRO A 455 -8.17 19.76 15.33
C PRO A 455 -8.48 19.91 13.83
N PHE A 456 -8.41 21.12 13.29
CA PHE A 456 -8.63 21.44 11.88
C PHE A 456 -7.34 21.86 11.17
N GLY A 457 -6.18 21.71 11.79
CA GLY A 457 -4.87 21.93 11.17
C GLY A 457 -4.58 20.88 10.10
N VAL A 458 -3.62 21.17 9.21
CA VAL A 458 -3.32 20.28 8.09
C VAL A 458 -2.53 19.06 8.54
N ASN A 459 -1.39 19.26 9.19
CA ASN A 459 -0.43 18.21 9.53
C ASN A 459 0.04 18.33 10.98
N ASN A 460 -0.86 18.33 11.93
CA ASN A 460 -0.53 18.53 13.34
C ASN A 460 -1.12 17.43 14.25
N LEU A 461 -0.74 17.47 15.53
CA LEU A 461 -1.20 16.50 16.53
C LEU A 461 -2.71 16.61 16.78
N GLY A 462 -3.25 17.83 16.80
CA GLY A 462 -4.68 18.06 17.07
C GLY A 462 -5.59 17.37 16.07
N THR A 463 -5.30 17.51 14.76
CA THR A 463 -6.07 16.87 13.70
C THR A 463 -5.95 15.34 13.74
N PHE A 464 -4.75 14.80 14.03
CA PHE A 464 -4.54 13.36 14.19
C PHE A 464 -5.34 12.80 15.36
N VAL A 465 -5.26 13.41 16.53
CA VAL A 465 -6.00 12.97 17.73
C VAL A 465 -7.50 13.08 17.51
N PHE A 466 -7.98 14.15 16.88
CA PHE A 466 -9.40 14.34 16.59
C PHE A 466 -9.93 13.27 15.63
N GLN A 467 -9.34 13.12 14.46
CA GLN A 467 -9.82 12.17 13.44
C GLN A 467 -9.57 10.72 13.84
N GLY A 468 -8.36 10.39 14.30
CA GLY A 468 -8.00 9.05 14.76
C GLY A 468 -8.79 8.64 16.01
N GLY A 469 -8.98 9.56 16.96
CA GLY A 469 -9.81 9.35 18.15
C GLY A 469 -11.29 9.13 17.79
N LEU A 470 -11.83 9.90 16.86
CA LEU A 470 -13.21 9.71 16.38
C LEU A 470 -13.39 8.33 15.73
N MET A 471 -12.43 7.91 14.86
CA MET A 471 -12.44 6.56 14.29
C MET A 471 -12.39 5.47 15.37
N ALA A 472 -11.56 5.64 16.39
CA ALA A 472 -11.45 4.69 17.50
C ALA A 472 -12.75 4.61 18.33
N ILE A 473 -13.35 5.74 18.67
CA ILE A 473 -14.62 5.81 19.41
C ILE A 473 -15.74 5.12 18.61
N ILE A 474 -15.89 5.44 17.33
CA ILE A 474 -16.91 4.83 16.47
C ILE A 474 -16.68 3.31 16.36
N ALA A 475 -15.44 2.87 16.10
CA ALA A 475 -15.11 1.46 16.00
C ALA A 475 -15.41 0.70 17.29
N TYR A 476 -15.08 1.29 18.45
CA TYR A 476 -15.35 0.71 19.74
C TYR A 476 -16.86 0.63 20.06
N ALA A 477 -17.60 1.70 19.80
CA ALA A 477 -19.06 1.74 19.95
C ALA A 477 -19.76 0.69 19.06
N MET A 478 -19.23 0.47 17.84
CA MET A 478 -19.75 -0.52 16.91
C MET A 478 -19.32 -1.96 17.24
N ASN A 479 -18.39 -2.18 18.17
CA ASN A 479 -17.76 -3.49 18.41
C ASN A 479 -18.77 -4.61 18.59
N LYS A 480 -19.78 -4.44 19.48
CA LYS A 480 -20.83 -5.45 19.75
C LYS A 480 -21.63 -5.78 18.48
N LYS A 481 -22.00 -4.77 17.70
CA LYS A 481 -22.73 -4.93 16.43
C LYS A 481 -21.92 -5.70 15.40
N VAL A 482 -20.65 -5.37 15.24
CA VAL A 482 -19.74 -6.03 14.29
C VAL A 482 -19.46 -7.48 14.71
N VAL A 483 -19.23 -7.74 16.01
CA VAL A 483 -19.06 -9.11 16.56
C VAL A 483 -20.27 -9.99 16.23
N ASN A 484 -21.49 -9.47 16.44
CA ASN A 484 -22.72 -10.24 16.20
C ASN A 484 -23.00 -10.46 14.71
N ALA A 485 -22.64 -9.49 13.87
CA ALA A 485 -22.87 -9.56 12.43
C ALA A 485 -21.87 -10.45 11.68
N THR A 486 -20.69 -10.75 12.27
CA THR A 486 -19.64 -11.49 11.58
C THR A 486 -19.60 -12.93 12.08
N PRO A 487 -20.02 -13.93 11.27
CA PRO A 487 -19.96 -15.34 11.65
C PRO A 487 -18.52 -15.85 11.71
N GLU A 488 -18.30 -16.89 12.52
CA GLU A 488 -17.02 -17.58 12.57
C GLU A 488 -16.87 -18.51 11.37
N ALA A 489 -15.64 -18.65 10.87
CA ALA A 489 -15.32 -19.62 9.83
C ALA A 489 -15.08 -21.01 10.46
N VAL A 490 -15.75 -22.02 9.94
CA VAL A 490 -15.59 -23.41 10.37
C VAL A 490 -14.36 -24.00 9.69
N VAL A 491 -13.48 -24.62 10.46
CA VAL A 491 -12.35 -25.39 9.96
C VAL A 491 -12.77 -26.84 9.86
N PRO A 492 -12.74 -27.47 8.67
CA PRO A 492 -13.04 -28.88 8.53
C PRO A 492 -12.08 -29.75 9.37
N GLU A 493 -12.55 -30.92 9.81
CA GLU A 493 -11.74 -31.86 10.56
C GLU A 493 -10.53 -32.32 9.72
N GLY A 494 -9.36 -32.32 10.31
CA GLY A 494 -8.09 -32.66 9.64
C GLY A 494 -7.49 -31.55 8.76
N GLU A 495 -8.14 -30.40 8.62
CA GLU A 495 -7.62 -29.26 7.85
C GLU A 495 -7.04 -28.16 8.77
N LEU A 496 -5.98 -27.47 8.28
CA LEU A 496 -5.37 -26.35 9.02
C LEU A 496 -6.16 -25.06 8.84
N PHE A 497 -6.82 -24.92 7.71
CA PHE A 497 -7.49 -23.68 7.31
C PHE A 497 -8.93 -23.97 6.84
N PRO A 498 -9.85 -23.02 7.05
CA PRO A 498 -11.18 -23.10 6.48
C PRO A 498 -11.15 -23.12 4.95
N ALA A 499 -12.20 -23.65 4.33
CA ALA A 499 -12.39 -23.52 2.90
C ALA A 499 -12.47 -22.05 2.46
N VAL A 500 -12.12 -21.77 1.20
CA VAL A 500 -12.30 -20.45 0.61
C VAL A 500 -13.79 -20.11 0.61
N PRO A 501 -14.21 -18.94 1.10
CA PRO A 501 -15.62 -18.62 1.23
C PRO A 501 -16.30 -18.44 -0.14
N ASP A 502 -17.51 -18.97 -0.28
CA ASP A 502 -18.39 -18.66 -1.40
C ASP A 502 -19.24 -17.43 -1.06
N ASN A 503 -18.65 -16.25 -1.19
CA ASN A 503 -19.27 -14.97 -0.84
C ASN A 503 -19.43 -14.03 -2.04
N GLY A 504 -19.35 -14.62 -3.23
CA GLY A 504 -19.49 -13.91 -4.49
C GLY A 504 -18.24 -13.15 -4.97
N PHE A 505 -17.25 -12.85 -4.11
CA PHE A 505 -15.95 -12.32 -4.58
C PHE A 505 -15.09 -13.41 -5.22
N SER A 506 -15.33 -14.66 -4.91
CA SER A 506 -14.55 -15.82 -5.37
C SER A 506 -14.92 -16.30 -6.78
N ALA A 507 -15.97 -15.77 -7.39
CA ALA A 507 -16.51 -16.22 -8.66
C ALA A 507 -15.97 -15.41 -9.85
#